data_4ed95cb262bfb210f7bc40a7c4d97d83
#
_entry.id   4ed95cb262bfb210f7bc40a7c4d97d83
#
_cell.length_a   1.000
_cell.length_b   1.000
_cell.length_c   1.000
_cell.angle_alpha   90.00
_cell.angle_beta   90.00
_cell.angle_gamma   90.00
#
_symmetry.space_group_name_H-M   'P 1'
#
loop_
_entity.id
_entity.type
_entity.pdbx_description
1 polymer ?
#
loop_
_entity_poly.entity_id
_entity_poly.type
_entity_poly.pdbx_seq_one_letter_code
_entity_poly.pdbx_strand_id
1 'polypeptide(L)'
;TAQGLGNTTLTVYSKDNSKIVNLDIFITERPTSIELSDTNVVVPMSQGQYQLTGYVHSATDGCEQSIIWTSLNTNVVTVDPNTGLVTLVAPGTTEICATSEVDPSITAYCHFEVAQDVYGIKLDKTQLTFNVGDTYRLTATVNPDNAYDKTMIWTSSNPSVVSVESNNNTYENLLTAVGSGSATIFVETNDGGFMAYCNVRVLQPVTGITLSNTEMTVR
;
A
#
# COMPACT_ATOMS: atom_id res chain seq x y z
N THR A 1 22.00 48.75 -3.96
CA THR A 1 22.13 47.50 -4.72
C THR A 1 22.86 46.51 -3.85
N ALA A 2 22.29 45.31 -3.61
CA ALA A 2 22.97 44.21 -2.93
C ALA A 2 24.20 43.78 -3.73
N GLN A 3 25.36 43.61 -3.07
CA GLN A 3 26.63 43.21 -3.70
C GLN A 3 27.11 41.83 -3.29
N GLY A 4 26.39 41.17 -2.35
CA GLY A 4 26.73 39.85 -1.86
C GLY A 4 25.68 39.33 -0.88
N LEU A 5 25.78 38.02 -0.57
CA LEU A 5 24.96 37.38 0.44
C LEU A 5 25.36 37.83 1.85
N GLY A 6 24.40 37.86 2.78
CA GLY A 6 24.65 38.15 4.19
C GLY A 6 23.66 39.16 4.77
N ASN A 7 23.94 39.57 5.99
CA ASN A 7 23.08 40.44 6.77
C ASN A 7 23.68 41.80 6.90
N THR A 8 22.89 42.86 6.78
CA THR A 8 23.29 44.23 7.06
C THR A 8 22.18 45.00 7.72
N THR A 9 22.54 45.98 8.52
CA THR A 9 21.56 46.86 9.18
C THR A 9 21.63 48.26 8.59
N LEU A 10 20.52 48.75 8.05
CA LEU A 10 20.38 50.13 7.64
C LEU A 10 19.92 50.94 8.86
N THR A 11 20.80 51.83 9.31
CA THR A 11 20.44 52.73 10.44
C THR A 11 20.13 54.12 9.90
N VAL A 12 18.95 54.61 10.25
CA VAL A 12 18.47 55.92 9.85
C VAL A 12 18.41 56.80 11.11
N TYR A 13 19.02 57.98 11.04
CA TYR A 13 19.02 58.97 12.08
C TYR A 13 18.12 60.14 11.74
N SER A 14 17.41 60.73 12.72
CA SER A 14 16.82 62.06 12.58
C SER A 14 17.94 63.11 12.38
N LYS A 15 17.58 64.24 11.78
CA LYS A 15 18.55 65.33 11.52
C LYS A 15 19.25 65.86 12.75
N ASP A 16 18.56 65.74 13.90
CA ASP A 16 19.05 66.17 15.22
C ASP A 16 19.65 65.01 16.03
N ASN A 17 19.81 63.79 15.42
CA ASN A 17 20.28 62.56 16.06
C ASN A 17 19.44 62.11 17.29
N SER A 18 18.28 62.69 17.51
CA SER A 18 17.44 62.36 18.67
C SER A 18 16.66 61.06 18.48
N LYS A 19 16.50 60.59 17.26
CA LYS A 19 15.78 59.37 16.91
C LYS A 19 16.61 58.49 15.99
N ILE A 20 16.57 57.16 16.23
CA ILE A 20 17.27 56.14 15.46
C ILE A 20 16.26 55.07 15.09
N VAL A 21 16.25 54.62 13.83
CA VAL A 21 15.50 53.48 13.33
C VAL A 21 16.47 52.54 12.63
N ASN A 22 16.45 51.27 13.01
CA ASN A 22 17.24 50.22 12.40
C ASN A 22 16.33 49.36 11.54
N LEU A 23 16.78 49.04 10.30
CA LEU A 23 16.17 48.09 9.41
C LEU A 23 17.21 47.02 9.12
N ASP A 24 16.97 45.81 9.58
CA ASP A 24 17.82 44.66 9.24
C ASP A 24 17.46 44.16 7.83
N ILE A 25 18.47 44.01 7.01
CA ILE A 25 18.37 43.57 5.61
C ILE A 25 19.11 42.25 5.50
N PHE A 26 18.39 41.21 5.09
CA PHE A 26 18.93 39.87 4.82
C PHE A 26 18.98 39.69 3.32
N ILE A 27 20.17 39.38 2.80
CA ILE A 27 20.38 39.07 1.40
C ILE A 27 20.67 37.58 1.32
N THR A 28 19.67 36.80 0.94
CA THR A 28 19.76 35.36 0.76
C THR A 28 19.88 34.98 -0.70
N GLU A 29 20.36 33.77 -0.99
CA GLU A 29 20.31 33.21 -2.30
C GLU A 29 18.89 32.94 -2.77
N ARG A 30 18.66 33.09 -4.07
CA ARG A 30 17.35 32.80 -4.64
C ARG A 30 17.19 31.29 -4.86
N PRO A 31 16.09 30.68 -4.45
CA PRO A 31 15.76 29.30 -4.78
C PRO A 31 15.70 29.08 -6.29
N THR A 32 16.12 27.90 -6.75
CA THR A 32 16.07 27.47 -8.15
C THR A 32 15.14 26.29 -8.39
N SER A 33 15.04 25.39 -7.41
CA SER A 33 14.15 24.21 -7.46
C SER A 33 13.91 23.64 -6.06
N ILE A 34 12.92 22.75 -5.94
CA ILE A 34 12.69 21.92 -4.76
C ILE A 34 12.84 20.47 -5.21
N GLU A 35 13.63 19.69 -4.49
CA GLU A 35 13.74 18.24 -4.60
C GLU A 35 12.93 17.62 -3.47
N LEU A 36 12.05 16.65 -3.80
CA LEU A 36 11.24 15.92 -2.83
C LEU A 36 11.86 14.55 -2.52
N SER A 37 11.66 14.04 -1.29
CA SER A 37 12.02 12.66 -0.94
C SER A 37 11.34 11.65 -1.86
N ASP A 38 10.10 11.95 -2.27
CA ASP A 38 9.28 11.09 -3.11
C ASP A 38 8.42 11.94 -4.04
N THR A 39 8.35 11.57 -5.31
CA THR A 39 7.49 12.21 -6.32
C THR A 39 6.23 11.41 -6.64
N ASN A 40 6.19 10.14 -6.20
CA ASN A 40 5.05 9.25 -6.35
C ASN A 40 5.00 8.31 -5.15
N VAL A 41 3.91 8.40 -4.38
CA VAL A 41 3.67 7.63 -3.16
C VAL A 41 2.37 6.87 -3.29
N VAL A 42 2.40 5.56 -2.99
CA VAL A 42 1.21 4.71 -2.87
C VAL A 42 1.27 4.02 -1.50
N VAL A 43 0.27 4.27 -0.66
CA VAL A 43 0.21 3.72 0.71
C VAL A 43 -1.17 3.17 1.02
N PRO A 44 -1.29 2.11 1.84
CA PRO A 44 -2.58 1.62 2.33
C PRO A 44 -3.18 2.62 3.32
N MET A 45 -4.52 2.67 3.38
CA MET A 45 -5.24 3.53 4.34
C MET A 45 -4.87 3.22 5.80
N SER A 46 -4.58 1.97 6.12
CA SER A 46 -4.15 1.51 7.46
C SER A 46 -2.84 2.10 7.93
N GLN A 47 -2.00 2.65 7.03
CA GLN A 47 -0.75 3.31 7.41
C GLN A 47 -0.99 4.61 8.21
N GLY A 48 -2.10 5.30 7.99
CA GLY A 48 -2.55 6.47 8.73
C GLY A 48 -1.79 7.76 8.44
N GLN A 49 -0.45 7.73 8.40
CA GLN A 49 0.39 8.90 8.17
C GLN A 49 1.61 8.57 7.30
N TYR A 50 2.14 9.60 6.62
CA TYR A 50 3.35 9.52 5.80
C TYR A 50 4.16 10.81 5.91
N GLN A 51 5.49 10.71 6.02
CA GLN A 51 6.37 11.88 6.07
C GLN A 51 6.96 12.16 4.68
N LEU A 52 6.59 13.31 4.09
CA LEU A 52 7.30 13.89 2.96
C LEU A 52 8.35 14.88 3.47
N THR A 53 9.50 14.89 2.80
CA THR A 53 10.55 15.88 3.03
C THR A 53 10.95 16.52 1.70
N GLY A 54 11.49 17.73 1.75
CA GLY A 54 11.95 18.44 0.59
C GLY A 54 13.22 19.21 0.89
N TYR A 55 14.01 19.44 -0.15
CA TYR A 55 15.22 20.26 -0.10
C TYR A 55 15.14 21.36 -1.15
N VAL A 56 15.41 22.62 -0.74
CA VAL A 56 15.40 23.78 -1.63
C VAL A 56 16.79 24.02 -2.17
N HIS A 57 16.97 23.90 -3.48
CA HIS A 57 18.25 24.15 -4.16
C HIS A 57 18.41 25.63 -4.55
N SER A 58 19.64 26.10 -4.53
CA SER A 58 20.08 27.39 -5.05
C SER A 58 21.45 27.26 -5.72
N ALA A 59 22.04 28.35 -6.24
CA ALA A 59 23.28 28.27 -6.97
C ALA A 59 24.46 27.72 -6.14
N THR A 60 24.48 27.95 -4.82
CA THR A 60 25.52 27.43 -3.88
C THR A 60 24.91 26.69 -2.67
N ASP A 61 23.63 26.28 -2.76
CA ASP A 61 22.87 25.63 -1.69
C ASP A 61 22.85 26.41 -0.36
N GLY A 62 22.96 27.73 -0.44
CA GLY A 62 22.94 28.66 0.69
C GLY A 62 21.60 29.37 0.91
N CYS A 63 20.50 28.90 0.27
CA CYS A 63 19.20 29.52 0.42
C CYS A 63 18.46 29.00 1.67
N GLU A 64 17.42 29.75 2.03
CA GLU A 64 16.45 29.36 3.09
C GLU A 64 15.74 28.07 2.67
N GLN A 65 15.63 27.09 3.61
CA GLN A 65 15.04 25.77 3.37
C GLN A 65 13.54 25.70 3.71
N SER A 66 12.88 26.83 3.99
CA SER A 66 11.47 26.86 4.37
C SER A 66 10.56 26.47 3.21
N ILE A 67 9.76 25.43 3.41
CA ILE A 67 8.80 24.87 2.46
C ILE A 67 7.41 24.96 3.08
N ILE A 68 6.45 25.46 2.31
CA ILE A 68 5.02 25.40 2.63
C ILE A 68 4.38 24.23 1.88
N TRP A 69 3.79 23.31 2.63
CA TRP A 69 3.11 22.12 2.08
C TRP A 69 1.63 22.33 1.95
N THR A 70 1.04 21.87 0.84
CA THR A 70 -0.40 21.97 0.58
C THR A 70 -0.91 20.72 -0.13
N SER A 71 -2.01 20.15 0.37
CA SER A 71 -2.75 19.10 -0.33
C SER A 71 -3.77 19.72 -1.30
N LEU A 72 -3.83 19.23 -2.54
CA LEU A 72 -4.82 19.69 -3.53
C LEU A 72 -6.19 19.05 -3.34
N ASN A 73 -6.29 17.98 -2.53
CA ASN A 73 -7.55 17.35 -2.14
C ASN A 73 -7.52 16.86 -0.69
N THR A 74 -7.98 17.71 0.22
CA THR A 74 -8.02 17.44 1.66
C THR A 74 -9.03 16.36 2.08
N ASN A 75 -9.89 15.89 1.16
CA ASN A 75 -10.75 14.73 1.40
C ASN A 75 -10.00 13.40 1.26
N VAL A 76 -8.84 13.40 0.59
CA VAL A 76 -7.98 12.22 0.44
C VAL A 76 -6.85 12.24 1.46
N VAL A 77 -6.10 13.33 1.52
CA VAL A 77 -5.07 13.54 2.55
C VAL A 77 -5.02 14.99 3.01
N THR A 78 -4.68 15.22 4.26
CA THR A 78 -4.22 16.52 4.76
C THR A 78 -2.71 16.49 4.95
N VAL A 79 -2.06 17.66 4.90
CA VAL A 79 -0.62 17.79 5.15
C VAL A 79 -0.39 18.94 6.14
N ASP A 80 0.49 18.72 7.11
CA ASP A 80 0.95 19.81 7.97
C ASP A 80 1.81 20.77 7.15
N PRO A 81 1.43 22.07 7.08
CA PRO A 81 2.05 23.01 6.16
C PRO A 81 3.53 23.30 6.44
N ASN A 82 4.00 23.04 7.66
CA ASN A 82 5.38 23.35 8.07
C ASN A 82 6.28 22.11 8.08
N THR A 83 5.72 20.93 8.38
CA THR A 83 6.50 19.72 8.59
C THR A 83 6.46 18.75 7.43
N GLY A 84 5.46 18.85 6.52
CA GLY A 84 5.24 17.89 5.44
C GLY A 84 4.67 16.55 5.93
N LEU A 85 4.18 16.48 7.18
CA LEU A 85 3.51 15.29 7.70
C LEU A 85 2.13 15.15 7.06
N VAL A 86 1.97 14.11 6.24
CA VAL A 86 0.72 13.76 5.57
C VAL A 86 -0.12 12.88 6.47
N THR A 87 -1.41 13.21 6.64
CA THR A 87 -2.40 12.39 7.34
C THR A 87 -3.42 11.88 6.33
N LEU A 88 -3.62 10.56 6.29
CA LEU A 88 -4.55 9.90 5.39
C LEU A 88 -5.99 10.11 5.89
N VAL A 89 -6.91 10.45 4.97
CA VAL A 89 -8.33 10.75 5.29
C VAL A 89 -9.26 9.72 4.66
N ALA A 90 -9.07 9.44 3.38
CA ALA A 90 -9.85 8.45 2.64
C ALA A 90 -9.07 7.91 1.43
N PRO A 91 -9.40 6.70 0.95
CA PRO A 91 -8.84 6.17 -0.29
C PRO A 91 -9.13 7.09 -1.49
N GLY A 92 -8.11 7.25 -2.36
CA GLY A 92 -8.18 8.12 -3.53
C GLY A 92 -6.81 8.65 -3.93
N THR A 93 -6.80 9.57 -4.90
CA THR A 93 -5.57 10.18 -5.41
C THR A 93 -5.60 11.69 -5.25
N THR A 94 -4.44 12.28 -5.04
CA THR A 94 -4.25 13.74 -4.97
C THR A 94 -2.81 14.10 -5.34
N GLU A 95 -2.56 15.39 -5.47
CA GLU A 95 -1.22 15.96 -5.51
C GLU A 95 -0.93 16.69 -4.20
N ILE A 96 0.28 16.56 -3.70
CA ILE A 96 0.81 17.38 -2.59
C ILE A 96 1.83 18.33 -3.21
N CYS A 97 1.61 19.61 -2.99
CA CYS A 97 2.47 20.69 -3.47
C CYS A 97 3.41 21.15 -2.36
N ALA A 98 4.70 21.21 -2.66
CA ALA A 98 5.73 21.88 -1.88
C ALA A 98 6.06 23.20 -2.55
N THR A 99 5.98 24.31 -1.83
CA THR A 99 6.23 25.68 -2.33
C THR A 99 7.32 26.32 -1.48
N SER A 100 8.32 26.92 -2.11
CA SER A 100 9.32 27.71 -1.38
C SER A 100 8.66 28.94 -0.75
N GLU A 101 8.88 29.14 0.57
CA GLU A 101 8.38 30.34 1.25
C GLU A 101 9.06 31.61 0.75
N VAL A 102 10.32 31.54 0.34
CA VAL A 102 11.10 32.68 -0.16
C VAL A 102 10.69 33.08 -1.58
N ASP A 103 10.43 32.11 -2.45
CA ASP A 103 9.99 32.34 -3.83
C ASP A 103 8.84 31.40 -4.19
N PRO A 104 7.57 31.84 -4.03
CA PRO A 104 6.41 31.00 -4.30
C PRO A 104 6.24 30.55 -5.76
N SER A 105 7.07 31.04 -6.69
CA SER A 105 7.12 30.51 -8.06
C SER A 105 7.85 29.18 -8.17
N ILE A 106 8.63 28.83 -7.17
CA ILE A 106 9.38 27.57 -7.08
C ILE A 106 8.53 26.54 -6.33
N THR A 107 8.04 25.55 -7.07
CA THR A 107 7.16 24.49 -6.57
C THR A 107 7.62 23.11 -7.02
N ALA A 108 7.27 22.09 -6.25
CA ALA A 108 7.39 20.69 -6.61
C ALA A 108 6.13 19.93 -6.20
N TYR A 109 5.85 18.81 -6.87
CA TYR A 109 4.63 18.03 -6.66
C TYR A 109 4.98 16.56 -6.39
N CYS A 110 4.25 15.98 -5.44
CA CYS A 110 4.21 14.56 -5.19
C CYS A 110 2.83 14.02 -5.53
N HIS A 111 2.77 13.08 -6.49
CA HIS A 111 1.55 12.31 -6.72
C HIS A 111 1.35 11.37 -5.54
N PHE A 112 0.18 11.43 -4.90
CA PHE A 112 -0.11 10.69 -3.67
C PHE A 112 -1.39 9.87 -3.83
N GLU A 113 -1.27 8.55 -3.68
CA GLU A 113 -2.39 7.61 -3.72
C GLU A 113 -2.56 6.95 -2.36
N VAL A 114 -3.76 7.05 -1.80
CA VAL A 114 -4.20 6.27 -0.65
C VAL A 114 -5.00 5.09 -1.18
N ALA A 115 -4.41 3.91 -1.12
CA ALA A 115 -5.05 2.68 -1.56
C ALA A 115 -5.92 2.09 -0.46
N GLN A 116 -6.92 1.31 -0.85
CA GLN A 116 -7.87 0.69 0.06
C GLN A 116 -7.28 -0.59 0.66
N ASP A 117 -7.54 -0.83 1.95
CA ASP A 117 -7.21 -2.09 2.61
C ASP A 117 -8.22 -3.19 2.22
N VAL A 118 -7.82 -4.46 2.39
CA VAL A 118 -8.74 -5.59 2.24
C VAL A 118 -9.83 -5.54 3.31
N TYR A 119 -11.09 -5.82 2.93
CA TYR A 119 -12.18 -5.99 3.87
C TYR A 119 -12.92 -7.34 3.73
N GLY A 120 -12.41 -8.25 2.87
CA GLY A 120 -12.96 -9.59 2.77
C GLY A 120 -12.34 -10.45 1.66
N ILE A 121 -12.56 -11.75 1.78
CA ILE A 121 -12.18 -12.77 0.81
C ILE A 121 -13.31 -13.78 0.63
N LYS A 122 -13.46 -14.32 -0.57
CA LYS A 122 -14.40 -15.40 -0.88
C LYS A 122 -13.79 -16.41 -1.83
N LEU A 123 -14.28 -17.65 -1.79
CA LEU A 123 -13.92 -18.72 -2.72
C LEU A 123 -15.05 -18.96 -3.72
N ASP A 124 -14.70 -19.41 -4.93
CA ASP A 124 -15.66 -19.83 -5.96
C ASP A 124 -16.42 -21.10 -5.56
N LYS A 125 -15.82 -21.95 -4.71
CA LYS A 125 -16.43 -23.15 -4.12
C LYS A 125 -16.18 -23.22 -2.61
N THR A 126 -17.23 -23.61 -1.87
CA THR A 126 -17.17 -23.86 -0.42
C THR A 126 -17.22 -25.36 -0.08
N GLN A 127 -17.57 -26.18 -1.07
CA GLN A 127 -17.61 -27.65 -0.97
C GLN A 127 -17.18 -28.28 -2.29
N LEU A 128 -16.37 -29.33 -2.19
CA LEU A 128 -15.89 -30.11 -3.35
C LEU A 128 -15.92 -31.61 -3.00
N THR A 129 -16.16 -32.45 -4.02
CA THR A 129 -16.00 -33.90 -3.92
C THR A 129 -15.16 -34.40 -5.09
N PHE A 130 -14.11 -35.13 -4.80
CA PHE A 130 -13.14 -35.68 -5.74
C PHE A 130 -13.04 -37.19 -5.61
N ASN A 131 -12.44 -37.84 -6.62
CA ASN A 131 -11.80 -39.15 -6.44
C ASN A 131 -10.29 -38.96 -6.22
N VAL A 132 -9.65 -39.95 -5.59
CA VAL A 132 -8.19 -39.96 -5.47
C VAL A 132 -7.55 -39.82 -6.84
N GLY A 133 -6.61 -38.89 -7.01
CA GLY A 133 -5.94 -38.53 -8.25
C GLY A 133 -6.55 -37.33 -9.01
N ASP A 134 -7.76 -36.91 -8.66
CA ASP A 134 -8.38 -35.72 -9.28
C ASP A 134 -7.69 -34.43 -8.83
N THR A 135 -7.81 -33.38 -9.66
CA THR A 135 -7.33 -32.03 -9.36
C THR A 135 -8.41 -31.00 -9.59
N TYR A 136 -8.33 -29.86 -8.91
CA TYR A 136 -9.23 -28.71 -9.10
C TYR A 136 -8.50 -27.40 -8.82
N ARG A 137 -8.75 -26.38 -9.67
CA ARG A 137 -8.29 -25.01 -9.39
C ARG A 137 -9.34 -24.27 -8.59
N LEU A 138 -9.04 -24.05 -7.30
CA LEU A 138 -9.89 -23.27 -6.41
C LEU A 138 -9.49 -21.81 -6.52
N THR A 139 -10.48 -20.92 -6.76
CA THR A 139 -10.26 -19.50 -7.00
C THR A 139 -10.73 -18.66 -5.82
N ALA A 140 -9.88 -17.77 -5.35
CA ALA A 140 -10.20 -16.76 -4.34
C ALA A 140 -10.43 -15.39 -4.99
N THR A 141 -11.37 -14.62 -4.44
CA THR A 141 -11.60 -13.22 -4.80
C THR A 141 -11.47 -12.38 -3.55
N VAL A 142 -10.55 -11.41 -3.56
CA VAL A 142 -10.33 -10.43 -2.49
C VAL A 142 -11.20 -9.21 -2.76
N ASN A 143 -11.74 -8.61 -1.72
CA ASN A 143 -12.50 -7.38 -1.79
C ASN A 143 -11.84 -6.28 -0.93
N PRO A 144 -11.75 -5.04 -1.46
CA PRO A 144 -12.16 -4.63 -2.80
C PRO A 144 -11.16 -5.12 -3.86
N ASP A 145 -11.54 -5.07 -5.13
CA ASP A 145 -10.66 -5.49 -6.24
C ASP A 145 -9.43 -4.57 -6.39
N ASN A 146 -9.52 -3.33 -5.93
CA ASN A 146 -8.44 -2.34 -5.89
C ASN A 146 -7.72 -2.27 -4.52
N ALA A 147 -7.81 -3.29 -3.66
CA ALA A 147 -7.06 -3.33 -2.41
C ALA A 147 -5.55 -3.27 -2.66
N TYR A 148 -4.81 -2.64 -1.72
CA TYR A 148 -3.37 -2.44 -1.82
C TYR A 148 -2.58 -3.75 -1.80
N ASP A 149 -2.82 -4.58 -0.79
CA ASP A 149 -2.20 -5.90 -0.65
C ASP A 149 -3.25 -7.00 -0.76
N LYS A 150 -3.26 -7.69 -1.91
CA LYS A 150 -4.16 -8.82 -2.18
C LYS A 150 -3.45 -10.17 -2.06
N THR A 151 -2.29 -10.19 -1.43
CA THR A 151 -1.55 -11.43 -1.19
C THR A 151 -2.25 -12.31 -0.16
N MET A 152 -2.10 -13.63 -0.31
CA MET A 152 -2.81 -14.60 0.52
C MET A 152 -2.02 -15.88 0.70
N ILE A 153 -2.36 -16.64 1.74
CA ILE A 153 -1.76 -17.92 2.07
C ILE A 153 -2.81 -19.01 1.99
N TRP A 154 -2.49 -20.10 1.27
CA TRP A 154 -3.32 -21.27 1.15
C TRP A 154 -2.80 -22.39 2.05
N THR A 155 -3.70 -23.05 2.79
CA THR A 155 -3.36 -24.17 3.68
C THR A 155 -4.41 -25.28 3.58
N SER A 156 -3.95 -26.52 3.76
CA SER A 156 -4.82 -27.70 3.90
C SER A 156 -4.75 -28.22 5.32
N SER A 157 -5.92 -28.50 5.92
CA SER A 157 -5.99 -29.14 7.24
C SER A 157 -5.46 -30.57 7.25
N ASN A 158 -5.38 -31.22 6.08
CA ASN A 158 -4.86 -32.56 5.92
C ASN A 158 -4.22 -32.74 4.52
N PRO A 159 -2.91 -32.41 4.37
CA PRO A 159 -2.22 -32.51 3.08
C PRO A 159 -2.11 -33.95 2.55
N SER A 160 -2.27 -34.98 3.39
CA SER A 160 -2.30 -36.37 2.94
C SER A 160 -3.61 -36.78 2.27
N VAL A 161 -4.68 -35.99 2.44
CA VAL A 161 -5.96 -36.14 1.76
C VAL A 161 -6.06 -35.19 0.58
N VAL A 162 -5.79 -33.89 0.80
CA VAL A 162 -5.76 -32.89 -0.26
C VAL A 162 -4.52 -32.01 -0.08
N SER A 163 -3.63 -32.00 -1.04
CA SER A 163 -2.51 -31.07 -1.07
C SER A 163 -2.88 -29.78 -1.81
N VAL A 164 -2.27 -28.66 -1.40
CA VAL A 164 -2.29 -27.36 -2.08
C VAL A 164 -0.90 -27.10 -2.64
N GLU A 165 -0.82 -26.38 -3.78
CA GLU A 165 0.47 -25.91 -4.28
C GLU A 165 1.08 -24.88 -3.33
N SER A 166 2.41 -24.87 -3.21
CA SER A 166 3.15 -23.90 -2.39
C SER A 166 3.19 -22.49 -2.99
N ASN A 167 2.26 -22.17 -3.87
CA ASN A 167 2.13 -20.85 -4.50
C ASN A 167 1.33 -19.91 -3.60
N ASN A 168 1.98 -19.38 -2.58
CA ASN A 168 1.46 -18.25 -1.83
C ASN A 168 1.40 -17.03 -2.78
N ASN A 169 0.39 -16.18 -2.62
CA ASN A 169 0.13 -14.95 -3.39
C ASN A 169 -0.57 -15.14 -4.75
N THR A 170 -1.20 -16.27 -5.01
CA THR A 170 -2.01 -16.45 -6.23
C THR A 170 -3.49 -16.51 -5.90
N TYR A 171 -4.31 -15.89 -6.76
CA TYR A 171 -5.78 -15.95 -6.66
C TYR A 171 -6.34 -17.35 -6.90
N GLU A 172 -5.55 -18.25 -7.50
CA GLU A 172 -5.91 -19.63 -7.79
C GLU A 172 -4.87 -20.56 -7.16
N ASN A 173 -5.35 -21.67 -6.59
CA ASN A 173 -4.50 -22.74 -6.10
C ASN A 173 -4.96 -24.08 -6.64
N LEU A 174 -4.00 -24.90 -7.10
CA LEU A 174 -4.27 -26.24 -7.57
C LEU A 174 -4.37 -27.19 -6.37
N LEU A 175 -5.56 -27.72 -6.15
CA LEU A 175 -5.83 -28.79 -5.19
C LEU A 175 -5.57 -30.13 -5.86
N THR A 176 -4.89 -31.05 -5.18
CA THR A 176 -4.67 -32.43 -5.64
C THR A 176 -5.22 -33.39 -4.59
N ALA A 177 -6.12 -34.29 -4.99
CA ALA A 177 -6.67 -35.35 -4.15
C ALA A 177 -5.62 -36.48 -4.02
N VAL A 178 -4.93 -36.51 -2.86
CA VAL A 178 -3.82 -37.44 -2.59
C VAL A 178 -4.32 -38.77 -2.03
N GLY A 179 -5.26 -38.70 -1.09
CA GLY A 179 -5.80 -39.89 -0.40
C GLY A 179 -7.28 -39.71 -0.05
N SER A 180 -7.98 -40.82 0.17
CA SER A 180 -9.40 -40.78 0.57
C SER A 180 -9.58 -40.20 1.98
N GLY A 181 -10.67 -39.43 2.19
CA GLY A 181 -10.95 -38.81 3.47
C GLY A 181 -11.60 -37.43 3.31
N SER A 182 -11.41 -36.56 4.32
CA SER A 182 -11.86 -35.18 4.29
C SER A 182 -10.75 -34.24 4.68
N ALA A 183 -10.72 -33.07 4.03
CA ALA A 183 -9.82 -31.97 4.36
C ALA A 183 -10.58 -30.64 4.21
N THR A 184 -10.19 -29.62 4.95
CA THR A 184 -10.62 -28.24 4.75
C THR A 184 -9.46 -27.44 4.19
N ILE A 185 -9.71 -26.77 3.08
CA ILE A 185 -8.75 -25.83 2.49
C ILE A 185 -9.09 -24.43 3.00
N PHE A 186 -8.09 -23.77 3.55
CA PHE A 186 -8.18 -22.38 4.03
C PHE A 186 -7.39 -21.47 3.11
N VAL A 187 -7.89 -20.28 2.93
CA VAL A 187 -7.17 -19.16 2.36
C VAL A 187 -7.30 -17.97 3.30
N GLU A 188 -6.18 -17.30 3.59
CA GLU A 188 -6.10 -16.15 4.48
C GLU A 188 -5.35 -15.03 3.79
N THR A 189 -5.90 -13.79 3.82
CA THR A 189 -5.23 -12.60 3.28
C THR A 189 -4.15 -12.12 4.23
N ASN A 190 -3.00 -11.66 3.70
CA ASN A 190 -1.95 -11.05 4.52
C ASN A 190 -2.40 -9.71 5.10
N ASP A 191 -3.15 -8.92 4.31
CA ASP A 191 -3.79 -7.71 4.79
C ASP A 191 -5.12 -8.05 5.46
N GLY A 192 -5.25 -7.67 6.74
CA GLY A 192 -6.46 -7.82 7.55
C GLY A 192 -6.78 -9.24 8.04
N GLY A 193 -6.05 -10.28 7.61
CA GLY A 193 -6.25 -11.66 8.09
C GLY A 193 -7.63 -12.24 7.79
N PHE A 194 -8.27 -11.82 6.70
CA PHE A 194 -9.59 -12.35 6.31
C PHE A 194 -9.46 -13.77 5.80
N MET A 195 -10.38 -14.66 6.23
CA MET A 195 -10.33 -16.08 5.93
C MET A 195 -11.56 -16.54 5.14
N ALA A 196 -11.34 -17.47 4.20
CA ALA A 196 -12.37 -18.28 3.57
C ALA A 196 -11.94 -19.75 3.55
N TYR A 197 -12.90 -20.66 3.45
CA TYR A 197 -12.61 -22.09 3.48
C TYR A 197 -13.49 -22.88 2.50
N CYS A 198 -12.94 -24.00 2.03
CA CYS A 198 -13.62 -25.01 1.21
C CYS A 198 -13.48 -26.38 1.86
N ASN A 199 -14.60 -27.05 2.14
CA ASN A 199 -14.63 -28.41 2.63
C ASN A 199 -14.51 -29.38 1.45
N VAL A 200 -13.51 -30.27 1.50
CA VAL A 200 -13.23 -31.23 0.43
C VAL A 200 -13.41 -32.66 0.96
N ARG A 201 -14.17 -33.45 0.22
CA ARG A 201 -14.30 -34.89 0.44
C ARG A 201 -13.65 -35.65 -0.71
N VAL A 202 -12.72 -36.53 -0.41
CA VAL A 202 -12.07 -37.40 -1.39
C VAL A 202 -12.56 -38.82 -1.23
N LEU A 203 -13.06 -39.38 -2.34
CA LEU A 203 -13.60 -40.73 -2.42
C LEU A 203 -12.52 -41.69 -2.99
N GLN A 204 -12.50 -42.92 -2.47
CA GLN A 204 -11.74 -43.99 -3.09
C GLN A 204 -12.57 -44.60 -4.22
N PRO A 205 -12.10 -44.59 -5.48
CA PRO A 205 -12.78 -45.28 -6.56
C PRO A 205 -12.89 -46.78 -6.29
N VAL A 206 -14.04 -47.36 -6.65
CA VAL A 206 -14.19 -48.82 -6.65
C VAL A 206 -13.35 -49.40 -7.79
N THR A 207 -12.40 -50.25 -7.47
CA THR A 207 -11.46 -50.85 -8.45
C THR A 207 -11.88 -52.25 -8.91
N GLY A 208 -12.88 -52.85 -8.28
CA GLY A 208 -13.34 -54.17 -8.66
C GLY A 208 -14.50 -54.69 -7.80
N ILE A 209 -15.15 -55.72 -8.26
CA ILE A 209 -16.18 -56.47 -7.55
C ILE A 209 -15.78 -57.95 -7.59
N THR A 210 -15.78 -58.62 -6.46
CA THR A 210 -15.56 -60.04 -6.35
C THR A 210 -16.85 -60.72 -5.85
N LEU A 211 -17.25 -61.81 -6.47
CA LEU A 211 -18.32 -62.68 -6.00
C LEU A 211 -17.74 -63.74 -5.09
N SER A 212 -18.46 -64.00 -3.98
CA SER A 212 -18.07 -65.04 -3.03
C SER A 212 -18.15 -66.45 -3.64
N ASN A 213 -19.07 -66.62 -4.64
CA ASN A 213 -19.24 -67.84 -5.43
C ASN A 213 -19.38 -67.45 -6.90
N THR A 214 -18.61 -68.06 -7.77
CA THR A 214 -18.73 -67.94 -9.25
C THR A 214 -19.67 -68.97 -9.84
N GLU A 215 -20.01 -70.00 -9.06
CA GLU A 215 -20.98 -71.05 -9.45
C GLU A 215 -21.96 -71.36 -8.34
N MET A 216 -23.23 -71.51 -8.67
CA MET A 216 -24.28 -71.95 -7.76
C MET A 216 -25.12 -73.03 -8.44
N THR A 217 -25.20 -74.18 -7.79
CA THR A 217 -26.11 -75.26 -8.25
C THR A 217 -27.37 -75.18 -7.39
N VAL A 218 -28.51 -74.96 -8.04
CA VAL A 218 -29.85 -74.98 -7.40
C VAL A 218 -30.50 -76.30 -7.79
N ARG A 219 -31.01 -77.04 -6.82
CA ARG A 219 -31.79 -78.24 -7.02
C ARG A 219 -33.25 -77.94 -6.93
#